data_562c39deeda3dcd9753b1bf99adb2cbc
#
_entry.id   562c39deeda3dcd9753b1bf99adb2cbc
#
_cell.length_a   1.000
_cell.length_b   1.000
_cell.length_c   1.000
_cell.angle_alpha   90.00
_cell.angle_beta   90.00
_cell.angle_gamma   90.00
#
_symmetry.space_group_name_H-M   'P 1'
#
loop_
_entity.id
_entity.type
_entity.pdbx_description
1 polymer ?
#
loop_
_entity_poly.entity_id
_entity_poly.type
_entity_poly.pdbx_seq_one_letter_code
_entity_poly.pdbx_strand_id
1 'polypeptide(L)'
;NESLTIVDNVRSLLGLRYGNYDIMVVNDGSVDDTLNRLIEAYDLFQTPYDVDREWPSKPIKAIYKSRSREFSRLTVIDKVNGGKSDALNTGIHLSESKYIGCIDADCLLHPDALLHVVRAFYQRSRKKVIAVGGVLRVANSCKIVEGKLEEVSLPKSWLARFQLLEYTRSFLLGRMGWGRLDSLLIISGAFGFFDRQVAVDVGGFDTGTVGEDMEIVFRMRRHMHEKGLPYTIE
;
A
#
# COMPACT_ATOMS: atom_id res chain seq x y z
N ASN A 1 0.75 1.97 -15.34
CA ASN A 1 -0.21 1.99 -16.46
C ASN A 1 -1.53 1.37 -15.99
N GLU A 2 -2.32 2.13 -15.24
CA GLU A 2 -3.55 1.66 -14.58
C GLU A 2 -4.76 2.53 -14.93
N SER A 3 -4.79 3.05 -16.15
CA SER A 3 -5.83 4.01 -16.59
C SER A 3 -7.27 3.48 -16.42
N LEU A 4 -7.48 2.17 -16.43
CA LEU A 4 -8.82 1.57 -16.29
C LEU A 4 -9.29 1.47 -14.82
N THR A 5 -8.37 1.29 -13.88
CA THR A 5 -8.68 0.92 -12.48
C THR A 5 -8.37 2.03 -11.48
N ILE A 6 -7.45 2.93 -11.80
CA ILE A 6 -6.89 3.90 -10.84
C ILE A 6 -7.93 4.81 -10.19
N VAL A 7 -8.94 5.27 -10.95
CA VAL A 7 -9.98 6.16 -10.41
C VAL A 7 -10.83 5.43 -9.38
N ASP A 8 -11.23 4.19 -9.66
CA ASP A 8 -12.01 3.38 -8.72
C ASP A 8 -11.19 2.96 -7.50
N ASN A 9 -9.90 2.68 -7.69
CA ASN A 9 -8.97 2.43 -6.59
C ASN A 9 -8.91 3.64 -5.65
N VAL A 10 -8.58 4.83 -6.16
CA VAL A 10 -8.49 6.06 -5.34
C VAL A 10 -9.83 6.38 -4.68
N ARG A 11 -10.97 6.17 -5.38
CA ARG A 11 -12.30 6.34 -4.81
C ARG A 11 -12.54 5.41 -3.63
N SER A 12 -12.11 4.15 -3.72
CA SER A 12 -12.21 3.19 -2.62
C SER A 12 -11.37 3.63 -1.41
N LEU A 13 -10.18 4.19 -1.65
CA LEU A 13 -9.30 4.72 -0.60
C LEU A 13 -9.91 5.95 0.08
N LEU A 14 -10.49 6.87 -0.69
CA LEU A 14 -11.18 8.06 -0.16
C LEU A 14 -12.42 7.69 0.67
N GLY A 15 -13.05 6.54 0.38
CA GLY A 15 -14.20 6.01 1.08
C GLY A 15 -13.91 5.24 2.38
N LEU A 16 -12.67 5.15 2.83
CA LEU A 16 -12.30 4.43 4.05
C LEU A 16 -12.87 5.09 5.31
N ARG A 17 -13.38 4.28 6.23
CA ARG A 17 -13.98 4.72 7.48
C ARG A 17 -12.92 4.95 8.56
N TYR A 18 -12.00 5.87 8.28
CA TYR A 18 -10.97 6.29 9.21
C TYR A 18 -10.72 7.79 9.10
N GLY A 19 -10.52 8.47 10.23
CA GLY A 19 -10.49 9.95 10.23
C GLY A 19 -9.14 10.56 9.87
N ASN A 20 -8.04 9.87 10.17
CA ASN A 20 -6.68 10.46 10.11
C ASN A 20 -5.77 9.63 9.19
N TYR A 21 -5.82 9.90 7.90
CA TYR A 21 -4.96 9.31 6.89
C TYR A 21 -4.83 10.21 5.67
N ASP A 22 -3.75 10.07 4.95
CA ASP A 22 -3.48 10.68 3.66
C ASP A 22 -3.31 9.61 2.60
N ILE A 23 -3.56 9.97 1.35
CA ILE A 23 -3.41 9.11 0.18
C ILE A 23 -2.35 9.72 -0.71
N MET A 24 -1.29 8.96 -1.01
CA MET A 24 -0.29 9.32 -2.00
C MET A 24 -0.34 8.35 -3.16
N VAL A 25 -0.68 8.83 -4.34
CA VAL A 25 -0.60 8.05 -5.58
C VAL A 25 0.71 8.43 -6.27
N VAL A 26 1.59 7.46 -6.44
CA VAL A 26 2.85 7.67 -7.14
C VAL A 26 2.72 7.14 -8.57
N ASN A 27 2.67 8.04 -9.53
CA ASN A 27 2.70 7.73 -10.96
C ASN A 27 4.15 7.56 -11.40
N ASP A 28 4.59 6.32 -11.52
CA ASP A 28 5.96 5.95 -11.85
C ASP A 28 6.18 5.93 -13.37
N GLY A 29 5.95 7.08 -14.00
CA GLY A 29 6.18 7.28 -15.43
C GLY A 29 5.24 6.48 -16.33
N SER A 30 3.95 6.40 -15.99
CA SER A 30 2.94 5.79 -16.85
C SER A 30 2.93 6.44 -18.23
N VAL A 31 2.76 5.61 -19.27
CA VAL A 31 2.72 6.02 -20.66
C VAL A 31 1.30 6.03 -21.23
N ASP A 32 0.34 5.55 -20.46
CA ASP A 32 -1.09 5.59 -20.77
C ASP A 32 -1.76 6.84 -20.15
N ASP A 33 -3.07 6.89 -20.17
CA ASP A 33 -3.87 8.02 -19.70
C ASP A 33 -4.06 8.07 -18.16
N THR A 34 -3.30 7.31 -17.40
CA THR A 34 -3.44 7.19 -15.94
C THR A 34 -3.42 8.55 -15.24
N LEU A 35 -2.40 9.38 -15.53
CA LEU A 35 -2.24 10.70 -14.89
C LEU A 35 -3.38 11.66 -15.23
N ASN A 36 -3.75 11.75 -16.52
CA ASN A 36 -4.81 12.66 -16.96
C ASN A 36 -6.16 12.29 -16.34
N ARG A 37 -6.47 11.00 -16.26
CA ARG A 37 -7.69 10.52 -15.58
C ARG A 37 -7.73 10.90 -14.11
N LEU A 38 -6.62 10.86 -13.41
CA LEU A 38 -6.54 11.34 -12.02
C LEU A 38 -6.76 12.84 -11.93
N ILE A 39 -6.12 13.62 -12.82
CA ILE A 39 -6.27 15.07 -12.86
C ILE A 39 -7.73 15.47 -13.07
N GLU A 40 -8.39 14.87 -14.04
CA GLU A 40 -9.79 15.15 -14.37
C GLU A 40 -10.76 14.70 -13.28
N ALA A 41 -10.60 13.46 -12.77
CA ALA A 41 -11.53 12.88 -11.79
C ALA A 41 -11.51 13.59 -10.44
N TYR A 42 -10.37 14.17 -10.05
CA TYR A 42 -10.17 14.75 -8.73
C TYR A 42 -9.86 16.26 -8.74
N ASP A 43 -10.04 16.93 -9.87
CA ASP A 43 -9.75 18.37 -10.07
C ASP A 43 -8.36 18.73 -9.51
N LEU A 44 -7.34 18.03 -10.02
CA LEU A 44 -5.97 18.21 -9.55
C LEU A 44 -5.30 19.40 -10.22
N PHE A 45 -4.46 20.09 -9.47
CA PHE A 45 -3.58 21.12 -9.97
C PHE A 45 -2.16 20.91 -9.49
N GLN A 46 -1.20 21.30 -10.29
CA GLN A 46 0.20 21.21 -9.92
C GLN A 46 0.52 22.22 -8.82
N THR A 47 1.17 21.75 -7.77
CA THR A 47 1.65 22.59 -6.66
C THR A 47 3.17 22.77 -6.75
N PRO A 48 3.71 23.93 -6.33
CA PRO A 48 5.14 24.04 -6.04
C PRO A 48 5.52 22.96 -5.02
N TYR A 49 6.65 22.33 -5.22
CA TYR A 49 7.19 21.40 -4.25
C TYR A 49 8.66 21.76 -4.00
N ASP A 50 9.02 21.75 -2.75
CA ASP A 50 10.40 21.83 -2.31
C ASP A 50 10.74 20.47 -1.70
N VAL A 51 11.58 19.69 -2.38
CA VAL A 51 12.08 18.42 -1.87
C VAL A 51 13.54 18.62 -1.52
N ASP A 52 13.75 19.22 -0.37
CA ASP A 52 15.06 19.53 0.20
C ASP A 52 15.82 18.28 0.71
N ARG A 53 15.42 17.10 0.22
CA ARG A 53 16.00 15.83 0.68
C ARG A 53 16.60 15.06 -0.49
N GLU A 54 17.91 14.91 -0.48
CA GLU A 54 18.62 13.94 -1.29
C GLU A 54 18.17 12.52 -0.91
N TRP A 55 17.17 12.05 -1.64
CA TRP A 55 16.73 10.67 -1.50
C TRP A 55 17.08 9.90 -2.77
N PRO A 56 17.56 8.63 -2.65
CA PRO A 56 17.97 7.85 -3.80
C PRO A 56 16.75 7.31 -4.59
N SER A 57 15.91 8.18 -5.12
CA SER A 57 14.82 7.84 -6.02
C SER A 57 14.96 8.58 -7.35
N LYS A 58 14.30 8.08 -8.39
CA LYS A 58 14.24 8.78 -9.68
C LYS A 58 13.51 10.12 -9.52
N PRO A 59 13.90 11.14 -10.33
CA PRO A 59 13.38 12.50 -10.17
C PRO A 59 11.86 12.60 -10.21
N ILE A 60 11.31 13.42 -9.29
CA ILE A 60 9.91 13.85 -9.33
C ILE A 60 9.77 14.93 -10.41
N LYS A 61 8.76 14.81 -11.26
CA LYS A 61 8.43 15.78 -12.32
C LYS A 61 7.44 16.82 -11.82
N ALA A 62 6.42 16.38 -11.06
CA ALA A 62 5.37 17.23 -10.55
C ALA A 62 4.67 16.61 -9.33
N ILE A 63 4.11 17.45 -8.47
CA ILE A 63 3.20 17.05 -7.39
C ILE A 63 1.88 17.78 -7.61
N TYR A 64 0.79 17.04 -7.45
CA TYR A 64 -0.56 17.54 -7.65
C TYR A 64 -1.38 17.39 -6.37
N LYS A 65 -2.21 18.38 -6.10
CA LYS A 65 -3.22 18.40 -5.04
C LYS A 65 -4.59 18.68 -5.63
N SER A 66 -5.66 18.30 -4.97
CA SER A 66 -7.00 18.64 -5.41
C SER A 66 -7.39 20.07 -4.99
N ARG A 67 -8.15 20.79 -5.87
CA ARG A 67 -8.81 22.05 -5.51
C ARG A 67 -10.03 21.80 -4.63
N SER A 68 -10.63 20.62 -4.72
CA SER A 68 -11.77 20.25 -3.89
C SER A 68 -11.35 19.88 -2.47
N ARG A 69 -12.05 20.45 -1.48
CA ARG A 69 -11.85 20.07 -0.06
C ARG A 69 -12.20 18.62 0.22
N GLU A 70 -13.09 18.04 -0.56
CA GLU A 70 -13.49 16.63 -0.47
C GLU A 70 -12.29 15.70 -0.67
N PHE A 71 -11.38 16.07 -1.57
CA PHE A 71 -10.20 15.27 -1.91
C PHE A 71 -8.89 15.83 -1.33
N SER A 72 -8.97 16.65 -0.29
CA SER A 72 -7.81 17.32 0.33
C SER A 72 -6.74 16.36 0.84
N ARG A 73 -7.11 15.09 1.11
CA ARG A 73 -6.20 14.02 1.54
C ARG A 73 -5.41 13.41 0.39
N LEU A 74 -5.80 13.66 -0.86
CA LEU A 74 -5.16 13.09 -2.04
C LEU A 74 -3.96 13.95 -2.49
N THR A 75 -2.83 13.27 -2.65
CA THR A 75 -1.63 13.81 -3.31
C THR A 75 -1.27 12.87 -4.45
N VAL A 76 -1.04 13.41 -5.64
CA VAL A 76 -0.54 12.64 -6.77
C VAL A 76 0.86 13.12 -7.12
N ILE A 77 1.80 12.19 -7.25
CA ILE A 77 3.21 12.45 -7.52
C ILE A 77 3.52 11.86 -8.88
N ASP A 78 3.91 12.68 -9.85
CA ASP A 78 4.42 12.22 -11.14
C ASP A 78 5.93 12.23 -11.12
N LYS A 79 6.54 11.10 -11.50
CA LYS A 79 7.99 10.93 -11.46
C LYS A 79 8.51 10.17 -12.68
N VAL A 80 9.82 10.19 -12.86
CA VAL A 80 10.51 9.35 -13.84
C VAL A 80 10.40 7.89 -13.39
N ASN A 81 10.14 6.99 -14.33
CA ASN A 81 10.02 5.56 -14.04
C ASN A 81 11.28 5.02 -13.36
N GLY A 82 11.10 4.40 -12.22
CA GLY A 82 12.15 3.78 -11.41
C GLY A 82 11.79 2.38 -10.93
N GLY A 83 10.56 1.92 -11.26
CA GLY A 83 10.01 0.65 -10.80
C GLY A 83 9.26 0.76 -9.48
N LYS A 84 8.54 -0.32 -9.14
CA LYS A 84 7.64 -0.38 -7.98
C LYS A 84 8.32 0.01 -6.67
N SER A 85 9.48 -0.56 -6.36
CA SER A 85 10.23 -0.26 -5.14
C SER A 85 10.62 1.21 -5.03
N ASP A 86 11.05 1.83 -6.14
CA ASP A 86 11.43 3.25 -6.18
C ASP A 86 10.19 4.16 -6.01
N ALA A 87 9.05 3.78 -6.59
CA ALA A 87 7.78 4.47 -6.38
C ALA A 87 7.32 4.40 -4.91
N LEU A 88 7.38 3.23 -4.29
CA LEU A 88 7.06 3.04 -2.87
C LEU A 88 7.99 3.86 -1.98
N ASN A 89 9.29 3.85 -2.24
CA ASN A 89 10.28 4.65 -1.51
C ASN A 89 9.98 6.15 -1.60
N THR A 90 9.59 6.63 -2.78
CA THR A 90 9.16 8.03 -2.95
C THR A 90 8.01 8.38 -2.01
N GLY A 91 6.98 7.52 -1.93
CA GLY A 91 5.86 7.71 -1.01
C GLY A 91 6.26 7.67 0.46
N ILE A 92 7.13 6.72 0.86
CA ILE A 92 7.66 6.59 2.23
C ILE A 92 8.37 7.86 2.69
N HIS A 93 9.14 8.47 1.78
CA HIS A 93 9.95 9.64 2.12
C HIS A 93 9.15 10.92 2.21
N LEU A 94 8.19 11.12 1.31
CA LEU A 94 7.32 12.27 1.32
C LEU A 94 6.25 12.21 2.41
N SER A 95 6.00 11.02 2.95
CA SER A 95 5.06 10.86 4.06
C SER A 95 5.65 11.33 5.39
N GLU A 96 4.85 12.05 6.18
CA GLU A 96 5.15 12.40 7.57
C GLU A 96 4.41 11.50 8.58
N SER A 97 3.58 10.61 8.09
CA SER A 97 2.77 9.71 8.92
C SER A 97 3.64 8.68 9.65
N LYS A 98 3.22 8.32 10.86
CA LYS A 98 3.92 7.31 11.68
C LYS A 98 3.88 5.91 11.06
N TYR A 99 2.80 5.58 10.38
CA TYR A 99 2.59 4.32 9.69
C TYR A 99 2.32 4.59 8.22
N ILE A 100 2.81 3.72 7.37
CA ILE A 100 2.62 3.78 5.93
C ILE A 100 1.94 2.52 5.43
N GLY A 101 1.02 2.67 4.49
CA GLY A 101 0.38 1.57 3.78
C GLY A 101 0.86 1.53 2.34
N CYS A 102 1.40 0.40 1.91
CA CYS A 102 1.76 0.13 0.53
C CYS A 102 0.68 -0.72 -0.10
N ILE A 103 0.06 -0.21 -1.18
CA ILE A 103 -1.12 -0.80 -1.80
C ILE A 103 -0.93 -0.77 -3.31
N ASP A 104 -1.19 -1.89 -3.99
CA ASP A 104 -1.16 -1.93 -5.45
C ASP A 104 -2.35 -1.15 -6.03
N ALA A 105 -2.13 -0.48 -7.15
CA ALA A 105 -3.09 0.44 -7.76
C ALA A 105 -4.33 -0.25 -8.38
N ASP A 106 -4.33 -1.58 -8.47
CA ASP A 106 -5.44 -2.42 -8.91
C ASP A 106 -6.24 -3.04 -7.74
N CYS A 107 -5.86 -2.74 -6.50
CA CYS A 107 -6.51 -3.29 -5.31
C CYS A 107 -7.60 -2.37 -4.77
N LEU A 108 -8.73 -2.96 -4.36
CA LEU A 108 -9.81 -2.26 -3.67
C LEU A 108 -9.78 -2.60 -2.18
N LEU A 109 -9.90 -1.59 -1.33
CA LEU A 109 -9.92 -1.79 0.11
C LEU A 109 -11.34 -1.88 0.66
N HIS A 110 -11.50 -2.78 1.64
CA HIS A 110 -12.72 -2.77 2.45
C HIS A 110 -12.82 -1.45 3.24
N PRO A 111 -14.00 -0.82 3.37
CA PRO A 111 -14.15 0.47 4.07
C PRO A 111 -13.57 0.51 5.48
N ASP A 112 -13.55 -0.60 6.19
CA ASP A 112 -13.02 -0.71 7.55
C ASP A 112 -11.56 -1.23 7.62
N ALA A 113 -10.87 -1.34 6.47
CA ALA A 113 -9.52 -1.91 6.42
C ALA A 113 -8.53 -1.19 7.35
N LEU A 114 -8.52 0.15 7.33
CA LEU A 114 -7.64 0.93 8.21
C LEU A 114 -7.97 0.78 9.70
N LEU A 115 -9.23 0.60 10.08
CA LEU A 115 -9.61 0.34 11.47
C LEU A 115 -8.97 -0.95 11.99
N HIS A 116 -8.96 -2.01 11.17
CA HIS A 116 -8.33 -3.27 11.53
C HIS A 116 -6.82 -3.15 11.64
N VAL A 117 -6.16 -2.50 10.68
CA VAL A 117 -4.71 -2.27 10.68
C VAL A 117 -4.29 -1.43 11.88
N VAL A 118 -4.96 -0.31 12.12
CA VAL A 118 -4.65 0.58 13.24
C VAL A 118 -4.83 -0.14 14.58
N ARG A 119 -5.87 -0.96 14.72
CA ARG A 119 -6.07 -1.78 15.90
C ARG A 119 -4.86 -2.69 16.18
N ALA A 120 -4.29 -3.32 15.15
CA ALA A 120 -3.11 -4.15 15.30
C ALA A 120 -1.91 -3.35 15.81
N PHE A 121 -1.61 -2.18 15.23
CA PHE A 121 -0.51 -1.32 15.69
C PHE A 121 -0.67 -0.78 17.12
N TYR A 122 -1.90 -0.61 17.62
CA TYR A 122 -2.18 -0.06 18.94
C TYR A 122 -2.58 -1.12 19.97
N GLN A 123 -2.42 -2.40 19.67
CA GLN A 123 -2.60 -3.45 20.67
C GLN A 123 -1.61 -3.24 21.83
N ARG A 124 -2.11 -3.39 23.07
CA ARG A 124 -1.29 -3.32 24.28
C ARG A 124 -0.41 -4.56 24.36
N SER A 125 0.75 -4.51 23.75
CA SER A 125 1.78 -5.55 23.79
C SER A 125 3.09 -5.00 24.32
N ARG A 126 3.93 -5.86 24.92
CA ARG A 126 5.32 -5.52 25.23
C ARG A 126 6.19 -5.43 23.98
N LYS A 127 5.72 -5.97 22.86
CA LYS A 127 6.40 -5.97 21.56
C LYS A 127 5.87 -4.84 20.70
N LYS A 128 6.77 -4.13 20.00
CA LYS A 128 6.39 -3.13 18.98
C LYS A 128 5.90 -3.85 17.72
N VAL A 129 4.69 -3.56 17.27
CA VAL A 129 4.24 -4.00 15.94
C VAL A 129 4.95 -3.15 14.89
N ILE A 130 5.76 -3.78 14.05
CA ILE A 130 6.55 -3.09 13.00
C ILE A 130 5.92 -3.19 11.62
N ALA A 131 5.13 -4.21 11.39
CA ALA A 131 4.41 -4.37 10.13
C ALA A 131 3.13 -5.19 10.32
N VAL A 132 2.13 -4.94 9.47
CA VAL A 132 0.81 -5.59 9.47
C VAL A 132 0.45 -5.95 8.04
N GLY A 133 0.09 -7.20 7.79
CA GLY A 133 -0.44 -7.67 6.52
C GLY A 133 -1.95 -7.86 6.56
N GLY A 134 -2.59 -7.80 5.39
CA GLY A 134 -4.01 -8.06 5.27
C GLY A 134 -4.32 -9.36 4.53
N VAL A 135 -5.60 -9.71 4.51
CA VAL A 135 -6.13 -10.84 3.73
C VAL A 135 -6.54 -10.33 2.36
N LEU A 136 -5.94 -10.90 1.31
CA LEU A 136 -6.33 -10.63 -0.06
C LEU A 136 -7.43 -11.59 -0.52
N ARG A 137 -8.38 -11.06 -1.29
CA ARG A 137 -9.47 -11.82 -1.88
C ARG A 137 -9.54 -11.53 -3.38
N VAL A 138 -9.88 -12.53 -4.15
CA VAL A 138 -10.08 -12.41 -5.60
C VAL A 138 -11.43 -11.75 -5.85
N ALA A 139 -11.46 -10.63 -6.57
CA ALA A 139 -12.67 -9.88 -6.90
C ALA A 139 -13.27 -10.27 -8.26
N ASN A 140 -12.70 -11.23 -8.97
CA ASN A 140 -13.20 -11.69 -10.26
C ASN A 140 -14.65 -12.19 -10.16
N SER A 141 -15.50 -11.67 -11.03
CA SER A 141 -16.95 -11.93 -11.04
C SER A 141 -17.77 -11.29 -9.90
N CYS A 142 -17.14 -10.52 -9.03
CA CYS A 142 -17.85 -9.68 -8.08
C CYS A 142 -18.37 -8.41 -8.77
N LYS A 143 -19.48 -7.86 -8.28
CA LYS A 143 -20.01 -6.58 -8.76
C LYS A 143 -19.39 -5.44 -7.95
N ILE A 144 -18.64 -4.59 -8.64
CA ILE A 144 -18.01 -3.40 -8.06
C ILE A 144 -18.67 -2.18 -8.69
N VAL A 145 -19.14 -1.27 -7.85
CA VAL A 145 -19.76 -0.01 -8.28
C VAL A 145 -19.11 1.11 -7.47
N GLU A 146 -18.59 2.10 -8.17
CA GLU A 146 -17.93 3.27 -7.58
C GLU A 146 -16.84 2.90 -6.53
N GLY A 147 -16.01 1.89 -6.83
CA GLY A 147 -14.96 1.42 -5.93
C GLY A 147 -15.46 0.65 -4.70
N LYS A 148 -16.75 0.29 -4.64
CA LYS A 148 -17.35 -0.51 -3.56
C LYS A 148 -17.80 -1.86 -4.06
N LEU A 149 -17.52 -2.89 -3.27
CA LEU A 149 -18.00 -4.25 -3.53
C LEU A 149 -19.48 -4.34 -3.14
N GLU A 150 -20.37 -4.44 -4.14
CA GLU A 150 -21.82 -4.59 -3.94
C GLU A 150 -22.25 -6.05 -3.79
N GLU A 151 -21.70 -6.93 -4.64
CA GLU A 151 -22.10 -8.33 -4.66
C GLU A 151 -20.86 -9.23 -4.77
N VAL A 152 -20.78 -10.23 -3.90
CA VAL A 152 -19.73 -11.24 -3.90
C VAL A 152 -20.23 -12.47 -4.64
N SER A 153 -19.54 -12.86 -5.69
CA SER A 153 -19.86 -14.08 -6.45
C SER A 153 -18.62 -14.92 -6.71
N LEU A 154 -18.83 -16.22 -6.85
CA LEU A 154 -17.75 -17.13 -7.20
C LEU A 154 -17.31 -16.91 -8.65
N PRO A 155 -16.00 -16.93 -8.92
CA PRO A 155 -15.50 -16.82 -10.28
C PRO A 155 -16.08 -17.92 -11.19
N LYS A 156 -16.42 -17.56 -12.42
CA LYS A 156 -16.91 -18.53 -13.43
C LYS A 156 -15.76 -19.37 -13.99
N SER A 157 -14.59 -18.78 -14.17
CA SER A 157 -13.38 -19.46 -14.67
C SER A 157 -12.79 -20.41 -13.63
N TRP A 158 -12.44 -21.62 -14.03
CA TRP A 158 -11.73 -22.60 -13.20
C TRP A 158 -10.39 -22.06 -12.71
N LEU A 159 -9.64 -21.36 -13.56
CA LEU A 159 -8.36 -20.74 -13.17
C LEU A 159 -8.53 -19.76 -12.02
N ALA A 160 -9.54 -18.88 -12.09
CA ALA A 160 -9.82 -17.94 -11.02
C ALA A 160 -10.32 -18.61 -9.72
N ARG A 161 -11.00 -19.77 -9.83
CA ARG A 161 -11.37 -20.59 -8.66
C ARG A 161 -10.14 -21.22 -8.00
N PHE A 162 -9.19 -21.72 -8.77
CA PHE A 162 -7.92 -22.21 -8.24
C PHE A 162 -7.11 -21.08 -7.56
N GLN A 163 -7.06 -19.90 -8.16
CA GLN A 163 -6.43 -18.74 -7.56
C GLN A 163 -7.12 -18.34 -6.24
N LEU A 164 -8.45 -18.35 -6.18
CA LEU A 164 -9.20 -18.10 -4.95
C LEU A 164 -8.85 -19.12 -3.85
N LEU A 165 -8.76 -20.39 -4.21
CA LEU A 165 -8.37 -21.46 -3.28
C LEU A 165 -6.95 -21.26 -2.75
N GLU A 166 -5.99 -20.97 -3.63
CA GLU A 166 -4.60 -20.69 -3.25
C GLU A 166 -4.47 -19.45 -2.36
N TYR A 167 -5.19 -18.36 -2.66
CA TYR A 167 -5.20 -17.18 -1.83
C TYR A 167 -5.81 -17.48 -0.46
N THR A 168 -6.92 -18.20 -0.41
CA THR A 168 -7.54 -18.61 0.86
C THR A 168 -6.57 -19.45 1.70
N ARG A 169 -5.91 -20.43 1.10
CA ARG A 169 -4.91 -21.25 1.77
C ARG A 169 -3.73 -20.42 2.27
N SER A 170 -3.17 -19.58 1.43
CA SER A 170 -1.97 -18.80 1.75
C SER A 170 -2.24 -17.72 2.79
N PHE A 171 -3.30 -16.94 2.63
CA PHE A 171 -3.58 -15.79 3.50
C PHE A 171 -4.32 -16.15 4.79
N LEU A 172 -5.25 -17.10 4.77
CA LEU A 172 -5.99 -17.46 5.97
C LEU A 172 -5.31 -18.57 6.78
N LEU A 173 -4.86 -19.66 6.13
CA LEU A 173 -4.28 -20.77 6.87
C LEU A 173 -2.77 -20.59 7.10
N GLY A 174 -2.02 -20.31 6.05
CA GLY A 174 -0.57 -20.20 6.11
C GLY A 174 -0.10 -19.06 7.01
N ARG A 175 -0.53 -17.83 6.72
CA ARG A 175 -0.07 -16.64 7.46
C ARG A 175 -0.53 -16.62 8.91
N MET A 176 -1.75 -17.08 9.21
CA MET A 176 -2.21 -17.19 10.60
C MET A 176 -1.35 -18.16 11.42
N GLY A 177 -0.92 -19.28 10.81
CA GLY A 177 0.00 -20.22 11.44
C GLY A 177 1.37 -19.60 11.72
N TRP A 178 1.97 -18.98 10.70
CA TRP A 178 3.28 -18.33 10.83
C TRP A 178 3.25 -17.11 11.76
N GLY A 179 2.14 -16.34 11.77
CA GLY A 179 1.97 -15.23 12.71
C GLY A 179 1.98 -15.67 14.17
N ARG A 180 1.32 -16.79 14.50
CA ARG A 180 1.32 -17.34 15.86
C ARG A 180 2.70 -17.82 16.32
N LEU A 181 3.55 -18.23 15.38
CA LEU A 181 4.94 -18.66 15.65
C LEU A 181 5.93 -17.47 15.61
N ASP A 182 5.44 -16.23 15.44
CA ASP A 182 6.26 -15.02 15.24
C ASP A 182 7.28 -15.19 14.09
N SER A 183 6.88 -15.93 13.07
CA SER A 183 7.73 -16.36 11.94
C SER A 183 7.20 -15.85 10.59
N LEU A 184 6.33 -14.85 10.59
CA LEU A 184 5.82 -14.26 9.35
C LEU A 184 6.96 -13.53 8.62
N LEU A 185 7.33 -14.03 7.44
CA LEU A 185 8.45 -13.51 6.64
C LEU A 185 8.01 -12.66 5.46
N ILE A 186 6.72 -12.68 5.12
CA ILE A 186 6.20 -11.97 3.96
C ILE A 186 4.91 -11.26 4.28
N ILE A 187 4.84 -9.99 3.92
CA ILE A 187 3.63 -9.20 3.84
C ILE A 187 3.38 -8.94 2.36
N SER A 188 2.16 -9.15 1.90
CA SER A 188 1.86 -8.97 0.47
C SER A 188 2.11 -7.54 0.03
N GLY A 189 2.81 -7.37 -1.09
CA GLY A 189 3.00 -6.08 -1.74
C GLY A 189 1.69 -5.41 -2.18
N ALA A 190 0.59 -6.18 -2.28
CA ALA A 190 -0.72 -5.66 -2.61
C ALA A 190 -1.44 -4.96 -1.43
N PHE A 191 -1.08 -5.31 -0.18
CA PHE A 191 -1.61 -4.69 1.03
C PHE A 191 -0.68 -4.94 2.21
N GLY A 192 0.24 -4.03 2.45
CA GLY A 192 1.18 -4.07 3.56
C GLY A 192 1.25 -2.74 4.29
N PHE A 193 1.22 -2.79 5.63
CA PHE A 193 1.41 -1.61 6.47
C PHE A 193 2.65 -1.76 7.34
N PHE A 194 3.41 -0.67 7.46
CA PHE A 194 4.71 -0.66 8.11
C PHE A 194 4.85 0.53 9.06
N ASP A 195 5.61 0.32 10.14
CA ASP A 195 6.14 1.43 10.92
C ASP A 195 7.14 2.19 10.04
N ARG A 196 6.80 3.44 9.72
CA ARG A 196 7.58 4.25 8.75
C ARG A 196 9.03 4.43 9.20
N GLN A 197 9.26 4.69 10.49
CA GLN A 197 10.62 4.93 10.97
C GLN A 197 11.49 3.68 10.78
N VAL A 198 10.96 2.49 11.09
CA VAL A 198 11.71 1.23 10.90
C VAL A 198 11.95 0.97 9.42
N ALA A 199 10.97 1.27 8.54
CA ALA A 199 11.15 1.14 7.10
C ALA A 199 12.23 2.09 6.56
N VAL A 200 12.27 3.34 7.05
CA VAL A 200 13.32 4.32 6.71
C VAL A 200 14.69 3.90 7.24
N ASP A 201 14.76 3.44 8.49
CA ASP A 201 16.00 3.02 9.13
C ASP A 201 16.69 1.85 8.39
N VAL A 202 15.91 1.02 7.71
CA VAL A 202 16.45 -0.08 6.88
C VAL A 202 16.68 0.32 5.42
N GLY A 203 16.43 1.57 5.04
CA GLY A 203 16.65 2.10 3.69
C GLY A 203 15.51 1.89 2.70
N GLY A 204 14.27 1.63 3.18
CA GLY A 204 13.10 1.42 2.31
C GLY A 204 13.13 0.09 1.55
N PHE A 205 12.40 0.01 0.44
CA PHE A 205 12.37 -1.16 -0.45
C PHE A 205 13.63 -1.22 -1.32
N ASP A 206 14.21 -2.39 -1.49
CA ASP A 206 15.35 -2.60 -2.37
C ASP A 206 14.89 -2.61 -3.84
N THR A 207 15.49 -1.74 -4.65
CA THR A 207 15.18 -1.62 -6.09
C THR A 207 15.86 -2.70 -6.94
N GLY A 208 16.78 -3.46 -6.39
CA GLY A 208 17.54 -4.51 -7.08
C GLY A 208 17.00 -5.91 -6.92
N THR A 209 15.93 -6.10 -6.13
CA THR A 209 15.38 -7.44 -5.85
C THR A 209 14.00 -7.65 -6.50
N VAL A 210 13.67 -8.93 -6.80
CA VAL A 210 12.38 -9.34 -7.37
C VAL A 210 11.34 -9.61 -6.27
N GLY A 211 11.76 -9.81 -5.02
CA GLY A 211 10.88 -10.11 -3.88
C GLY A 211 10.92 -9.01 -2.83
N GLU A 212 10.63 -7.77 -3.24
CA GLU A 212 10.76 -6.56 -2.43
C GLU A 212 9.96 -6.61 -1.13
N ASP A 213 8.79 -7.27 -1.16
CA ASP A 213 7.87 -7.41 -0.02
C ASP A 213 8.38 -8.37 1.06
N MET A 214 9.07 -9.43 0.68
CA MET A 214 9.72 -10.34 1.62
C MET A 214 11.05 -9.74 2.12
N GLU A 215 11.79 -9.11 1.23
CA GLU A 215 13.11 -8.56 1.50
C GLU A 215 13.05 -7.44 2.55
N ILE A 216 12.14 -6.48 2.43
CA ILE A 216 11.98 -5.41 3.42
C ILE A 216 11.59 -5.97 4.80
N VAL A 217 10.68 -6.95 4.85
CA VAL A 217 10.26 -7.59 6.10
C VAL A 217 11.47 -8.26 6.78
N PHE A 218 12.31 -8.95 6.01
CA PHE A 218 13.51 -9.59 6.53
C PHE A 218 14.50 -8.56 7.10
N ARG A 219 14.79 -7.45 6.38
CA ARG A 219 15.67 -6.38 6.89
C ARG A 219 15.11 -5.70 8.12
N MET A 220 13.81 -5.43 8.17
CA MET A 220 13.16 -4.86 9.36
C MET A 220 13.30 -5.79 10.57
N ARG A 221 13.09 -7.10 10.41
CA ARG A 221 13.29 -8.10 11.47
C ARG A 221 14.74 -8.13 11.96
N ARG A 222 15.69 -8.18 11.03
CA ARG A 222 17.13 -8.16 11.34
C ARG A 222 17.51 -6.91 12.12
N HIS A 223 17.09 -5.74 11.67
CA HIS A 223 17.35 -4.46 12.33
C HIS A 223 16.81 -4.40 13.76
N MET A 224 15.59 -4.87 13.99
CA MET A 224 15.01 -4.92 15.33
C MET A 224 15.76 -5.91 16.24
N HIS A 225 16.18 -7.06 15.69
CA HIS A 225 16.96 -8.06 16.42
C HIS A 225 18.35 -7.52 16.80
N GLU A 226 19.07 -6.90 15.87
CA GLU A 226 20.38 -6.30 16.12
C GLU A 226 20.33 -5.19 17.17
N LYS A 227 19.23 -4.45 17.24
CA LYS A 227 18.99 -3.44 18.28
C LYS A 227 18.50 -4.02 19.63
N GLY A 228 18.23 -5.30 19.71
CA GLY A 228 17.69 -5.93 20.93
C GLY A 228 16.28 -5.45 21.31
N LEU A 229 15.52 -4.92 20.34
CA LEU A 229 14.18 -4.38 20.58
C LEU A 229 13.10 -5.45 20.34
N PRO A 230 12.18 -5.66 21.32
CA PRO A 230 11.10 -6.61 21.15
C PRO A 230 10.09 -6.11 20.09
N TYR A 231 9.80 -6.95 19.11
CA TYR A 231 8.89 -6.62 18.00
C TYR A 231 7.99 -7.80 17.64
N THR A 232 6.96 -7.51 16.83
CA THR A 232 6.09 -8.51 16.19
C THR A 232 5.62 -8.02 14.83
N ILE A 233 5.19 -8.96 13.98
CA ILE A 233 4.55 -8.72 12.67
C ILE A 233 3.22 -9.45 12.69
N GLU A 234 2.14 -8.79 12.27
CA GLU A 234 0.75 -9.28 12.33
C GLU A 234 0.07 -9.34 10.96
#